data_a1ceb15374c702015e94f56b26e2cec6
#
_entry.id   a1ceb15374c702015e94f56b26e2cec6
#
_cell.length_a   1.000
_cell.length_b   1.000
_cell.length_c   1.000
_cell.angle_alpha   90.00
_cell.angle_beta   90.00
_cell.angle_gamma   90.00
#
_symmetry.space_group_name_H-M   'P 1'
#
loop_
_entity.id
_entity.type
_entity.pdbx_description
1 polymer ?
#
loop_
_entity_poly.entity_id
_entity_poly.type
_entity_poly.pdbx_seq_one_letter_code
_entity_poly.pdbx_strand_id
1 'polypeptide(L)'
;DIPVMIDRSSYESHPLGRTEWIKLYAAMLNKEDAADAFFEKQVENVDALKDFQNTEKTVAFFYVSSDGTVVVRRSDDYIPKMIELAGGRYVFDDLTGDDSNTSAVKLTMEEFYAQAADADYLIYNSSIDNPINSVKDLEEKDALFSDFKAVKEGNVWCTGKYLYQATDIVGELITDMNLMLTGGDESKMTFLYHVK
;
A
#
# COMPACT_ATOMS: atom_id res chain seq x y z
N ASP A 1 -14.96 37.77 -2.43
CA ASP A 1 -15.06 36.33 -2.11
C ASP A 1 -14.02 35.60 -2.95
N ILE A 2 -13.27 34.70 -2.31
CA ILE A 2 -12.27 33.85 -2.97
C ILE A 2 -12.96 32.49 -3.17
N PRO A 3 -13.01 31.96 -4.41
CA PRO A 3 -13.52 30.61 -4.63
C PRO A 3 -12.66 29.59 -3.88
N VAL A 4 -13.30 28.66 -3.19
CA VAL A 4 -12.63 27.58 -2.46
C VAL A 4 -13.12 26.26 -2.98
N MET A 5 -12.19 25.37 -3.33
CA MET A 5 -12.46 23.98 -3.68
C MET A 5 -11.89 23.09 -2.55
N ILE A 6 -12.65 22.08 -2.18
CA ILE A 6 -12.20 21.05 -1.22
C ILE A 6 -11.77 19.83 -2.01
N ASP A 7 -10.49 19.48 -1.92
CA ASP A 7 -9.97 18.21 -2.43
C ASP A 7 -10.49 17.05 -1.58
N ARG A 8 -11.03 16.03 -2.25
CA ARG A 8 -11.50 14.79 -1.65
C ARG A 8 -10.82 13.54 -2.21
N SER A 9 -9.72 13.70 -2.92
CA SER A 9 -8.96 12.58 -3.49
C SER A 9 -8.58 11.52 -2.45
N SER A 10 -8.35 11.94 -1.21
CA SER A 10 -8.02 11.03 -0.10
C SER A 10 -9.18 10.12 0.35
N TYR A 11 -10.42 10.41 -0.08
CA TYR A 11 -11.60 9.58 0.22
C TYR A 11 -11.88 8.53 -0.86
N GLU A 12 -11.16 8.58 -2.00
CA GLU A 12 -11.30 7.57 -3.04
C GLU A 12 -10.76 6.22 -2.54
N SER A 13 -11.62 5.21 -2.57
CA SER A 13 -11.26 3.84 -2.21
C SER A 13 -10.55 3.08 -3.33
N HIS A 14 -10.73 3.52 -4.59
CA HIS A 14 -10.01 2.95 -5.72
C HIS A 14 -8.73 3.76 -6.00
N PRO A 15 -7.56 3.11 -6.12
CA PRO A 15 -6.29 3.83 -6.33
C PRO A 15 -6.31 4.70 -7.59
N LEU A 16 -6.83 4.22 -8.72
CA LEU A 16 -6.96 5.03 -9.94
C LEU A 16 -7.93 6.20 -9.77
N GLY A 17 -8.94 6.10 -8.91
CA GLY A 17 -9.81 7.22 -8.56
C GLY A 17 -9.03 8.37 -7.94
N ARG A 18 -8.05 8.07 -7.08
CA ARG A 18 -7.14 9.09 -6.52
C ARG A 18 -6.33 9.79 -7.60
N THR A 19 -5.76 9.03 -8.53
CA THR A 19 -4.99 9.56 -9.66
C THR A 19 -5.85 10.39 -10.59
N GLU A 20 -7.12 10.02 -10.82
CA GLU A 20 -8.03 10.70 -11.74
C GLU A 20 -8.30 12.16 -11.34
N TRP A 21 -8.14 12.53 -10.07
CA TRP A 21 -8.23 13.91 -9.61
C TRP A 21 -7.28 14.87 -10.34
N ILE A 22 -6.19 14.35 -10.95
CA ILE A 22 -5.30 15.16 -11.79
C ILE A 22 -6.07 15.88 -12.91
N LYS A 23 -7.13 15.26 -13.46
CA LYS A 23 -7.94 15.84 -14.53
C LYS A 23 -8.68 17.10 -14.07
N LEU A 24 -9.15 17.11 -12.82
CA LEU A 24 -9.80 18.30 -12.25
C LEU A 24 -8.82 19.47 -12.11
N TYR A 25 -7.61 19.21 -11.64
CA TYR A 25 -6.57 20.25 -11.55
C TYR A 25 -6.12 20.71 -12.93
N ALA A 26 -5.98 19.80 -13.88
CA ALA A 26 -5.62 20.11 -15.26
C ALA A 26 -6.67 21.00 -15.95
N ALA A 27 -7.96 20.74 -15.74
CA ALA A 27 -9.03 21.58 -16.27
C ALA A 27 -8.96 23.04 -15.76
N MET A 28 -8.50 23.26 -14.52
CA MET A 28 -8.29 24.60 -14.00
C MET A 28 -7.05 25.30 -14.59
N LEU A 29 -6.14 24.55 -15.20
CA LEU A 29 -4.86 25.03 -15.72
C LEU A 29 -4.74 24.94 -17.24
N ASN A 30 -5.81 24.55 -17.97
CA ASN A 30 -5.84 24.25 -19.40
C ASN A 30 -4.74 23.22 -19.79
N LYS A 31 -4.71 22.09 -19.06
CA LYS A 31 -3.74 21.00 -19.24
C LYS A 31 -4.40 19.63 -19.38
N GLU A 32 -5.65 19.60 -19.85
CA GLU A 32 -6.50 18.42 -19.93
C GLU A 32 -5.83 17.28 -20.69
N ASP A 33 -5.31 17.57 -21.90
CA ASP A 33 -4.65 16.54 -22.74
C ASP A 33 -3.46 15.88 -22.03
N ALA A 34 -2.70 16.66 -21.26
CA ALA A 34 -1.55 16.14 -20.54
C ALA A 34 -1.99 15.24 -19.35
N ALA A 35 -3.07 15.62 -18.67
CA ALA A 35 -3.62 14.84 -17.56
C ALA A 35 -4.27 13.55 -18.07
N ASP A 36 -4.98 13.61 -19.18
CA ASP A 36 -5.61 12.43 -19.79
C ASP A 36 -4.53 11.42 -20.22
N ALA A 37 -3.50 11.86 -20.93
CA ALA A 37 -2.40 10.99 -21.35
C ALA A 37 -1.66 10.38 -20.13
N PHE A 38 -1.48 11.15 -19.07
CA PHE A 38 -0.86 10.68 -17.84
C PHE A 38 -1.73 9.64 -17.12
N PHE A 39 -3.02 9.91 -16.97
CA PHE A 39 -3.97 9.00 -16.32
C PHE A 39 -4.12 7.68 -17.10
N GLU A 40 -4.26 7.78 -18.43
CA GLU A 40 -4.33 6.60 -19.32
C GLU A 40 -3.13 5.67 -19.14
N LYS A 41 -1.92 6.23 -19.00
CA LYS A 41 -0.74 5.44 -18.72
C LYS A 41 -0.83 4.68 -17.39
N GLN A 42 -1.39 5.29 -16.35
CA GLN A 42 -1.60 4.61 -15.06
C GLN A 42 -2.64 3.47 -15.18
N VAL A 43 -3.69 3.70 -15.97
CA VAL A 43 -4.68 2.65 -16.29
C VAL A 43 -4.02 1.51 -17.05
N GLU A 44 -3.20 1.79 -18.08
CA GLU A 44 -2.48 0.78 -18.85
C GLU A 44 -1.56 -0.08 -17.97
N ASN A 45 -0.85 0.52 -17.01
CA ASN A 45 0.00 -0.20 -16.05
C ASN A 45 -0.82 -1.21 -15.25
N VAL A 46 -2.01 -0.82 -14.77
CA VAL A 46 -2.90 -1.71 -14.01
C VAL A 46 -3.54 -2.76 -14.92
N ASP A 47 -3.96 -2.37 -16.12
CA ASP A 47 -4.59 -3.27 -17.09
C ASP A 47 -3.62 -4.37 -17.58
N ALA A 48 -2.33 -4.05 -17.67
CA ALA A 48 -1.30 -5.04 -18.01
C ALA A 48 -1.18 -6.16 -16.97
N LEU A 49 -1.68 -5.94 -15.75
CA LEU A 49 -1.65 -6.94 -14.68
C LEU A 49 -2.92 -7.83 -14.63
N LYS A 50 -3.97 -7.50 -15.39
CA LYS A 50 -5.26 -8.23 -15.36
C LYS A 50 -5.15 -9.70 -15.77
N ASP A 51 -4.18 -10.04 -16.62
CA ASP A 51 -3.93 -11.42 -17.07
C ASP A 51 -3.07 -12.20 -16.07
N PHE A 52 -2.50 -11.54 -15.07
CA PHE A 52 -1.85 -12.22 -13.96
C PHE A 52 -2.92 -12.79 -13.04
N GLN A 53 -2.96 -14.09 -12.94
CA GLN A 53 -3.88 -14.80 -12.06
C GLN A 53 -3.63 -14.36 -10.61
N ASN A 54 -4.69 -14.31 -9.81
CA ASN A 54 -4.58 -14.14 -8.38
C ASN A 54 -3.57 -15.18 -7.84
N THR A 55 -2.53 -14.68 -7.16
CA THR A 55 -1.45 -15.52 -6.64
C THR A 55 -1.88 -16.29 -5.38
N GLU A 56 -3.06 -16.00 -4.82
CA GLU A 56 -3.53 -16.45 -3.50
C GLU A 56 -2.58 -16.06 -2.34
N LYS A 57 -1.55 -15.27 -2.62
CA LYS A 57 -0.60 -14.81 -1.63
C LYS A 57 -1.22 -13.75 -0.71
N THR A 58 -1.00 -13.93 0.58
CA THR A 58 -1.51 -13.03 1.61
C THR A 58 -0.49 -11.97 1.98
N VAL A 59 -0.97 -10.74 2.14
CA VAL A 59 -0.13 -9.56 2.41
C VAL A 59 -0.66 -8.81 3.63
N ALA A 60 0.19 -8.55 4.61
CA ALA A 60 -0.06 -7.60 5.69
C ALA A 60 0.69 -6.29 5.41
N PHE A 61 -0.05 -5.17 5.37
CA PHE A 61 0.49 -3.83 5.21
C PHE A 61 0.28 -3.04 6.52
N PHE A 62 1.37 -2.57 7.14
CA PHE A 62 1.33 -2.00 8.48
C PHE A 62 2.50 -1.07 8.79
N TYR A 63 2.40 -0.37 9.90
CA TYR A 63 3.54 0.20 10.62
C TYR A 63 3.34 0.07 12.14
N VAL A 64 4.44 0.16 12.89
CA VAL A 64 4.39 0.18 14.36
C VAL A 64 4.50 1.62 14.82
N SER A 65 3.52 2.10 15.58
CA SER A 65 3.52 3.47 16.10
C SER A 65 4.40 3.58 17.34
N SER A 66 4.72 4.81 17.75
CA SER A 66 5.63 5.09 18.86
C SER A 66 5.13 4.58 20.23
N ASP A 67 3.84 4.27 20.34
CA ASP A 67 3.23 3.66 21.52
C ASP A 67 3.25 2.12 21.49
N GLY A 68 3.87 1.51 20.45
CA GLY A 68 3.96 0.07 20.26
C GLY A 68 2.73 -0.57 19.63
N THR A 69 1.68 0.21 19.30
CA THR A 69 0.53 -0.34 18.58
C THR A 69 0.84 -0.55 17.10
N VAL A 70 0.27 -1.59 16.52
CA VAL A 70 0.37 -1.85 15.08
C VAL A 70 -0.80 -1.18 14.37
N VAL A 71 -0.49 -0.39 13.37
CA VAL A 71 -1.50 0.33 12.58
C VAL A 71 -1.62 -0.30 11.21
N VAL A 72 -2.82 -0.77 10.90
CA VAL A 72 -3.17 -1.42 9.63
C VAL A 72 -4.22 -0.59 8.89
N ARG A 73 -4.48 -0.91 7.63
CA ARG A 73 -5.51 -0.23 6.83
C ARG A 73 -6.85 -0.95 6.94
N ARG A 74 -7.93 -0.19 6.88
CA ARG A 74 -9.28 -0.75 6.76
C ARG A 74 -9.42 -1.47 5.42
N SER A 75 -10.28 -2.48 5.37
CA SER A 75 -10.52 -3.28 4.16
C SER A 75 -11.05 -2.45 2.97
N ASP A 76 -11.75 -1.35 3.24
CA ASP A 76 -12.31 -0.43 2.24
C ASP A 76 -11.35 0.70 1.82
N ASP A 77 -10.09 0.70 2.31
CA ASP A 77 -9.06 1.66 1.91
C ASP A 77 -8.45 1.29 0.54
N TYR A 78 -7.82 2.27 -0.11
CA TYR A 78 -7.20 2.07 -1.43
C TYR A 78 -5.97 1.14 -1.41
N ILE A 79 -5.27 1.00 -0.27
CA ILE A 79 -4.10 0.10 -0.15
C ILE A 79 -4.50 -1.38 -0.30
N PRO A 80 -5.51 -1.91 0.43
CA PRO A 80 -6.03 -3.24 0.15
C PRO A 80 -6.42 -3.45 -1.31
N LYS A 81 -7.05 -2.44 -1.93
CA LYS A 81 -7.41 -2.50 -3.36
C LYS A 81 -6.20 -2.55 -4.28
N MET A 82 -5.09 -1.89 -3.93
CA MET A 82 -3.83 -2.01 -4.69
C MET A 82 -3.25 -3.43 -4.58
N ILE A 83 -3.28 -4.04 -3.39
CA ILE A 83 -2.83 -5.42 -3.17
C ILE A 83 -3.66 -6.39 -4.01
N GLU A 84 -4.98 -6.22 -4.04
CA GLU A 84 -5.90 -7.02 -4.87
C GLU A 84 -5.59 -6.87 -6.36
N LEU A 85 -5.44 -5.63 -6.86
CA LEU A 85 -5.11 -5.35 -8.26
C LEU A 85 -3.73 -5.90 -8.66
N ALA A 86 -2.81 -6.00 -7.70
CA ALA A 86 -1.51 -6.63 -7.89
C ALA A 86 -1.57 -8.18 -7.90
N GLY A 87 -2.72 -8.78 -7.60
CA GLY A 87 -2.91 -10.23 -7.56
C GLY A 87 -2.68 -10.88 -6.20
N GLY A 88 -2.62 -10.10 -5.12
CA GLY A 88 -2.53 -10.59 -3.75
C GLY A 88 -3.86 -10.52 -3.00
N ARG A 89 -3.86 -10.97 -1.75
CA ARG A 89 -4.98 -10.88 -0.82
C ARG A 89 -4.53 -10.16 0.45
N TYR A 90 -5.27 -9.13 0.84
CA TYR A 90 -5.01 -8.42 2.09
C TYR A 90 -5.45 -9.28 3.29
N VAL A 91 -4.61 -9.35 4.34
CA VAL A 91 -4.88 -10.20 5.52
C VAL A 91 -6.10 -9.71 6.31
N PHE A 92 -6.32 -8.41 6.36
CA PHE A 92 -7.39 -7.79 7.14
C PHE A 92 -8.58 -7.40 6.25
N ASP A 93 -9.04 -8.32 5.40
CA ASP A 93 -10.09 -8.09 4.40
C ASP A 93 -11.50 -7.93 5.01
N ASP A 94 -11.71 -8.36 6.25
CA ASP A 94 -12.93 -8.19 7.02
C ASP A 94 -12.87 -7.02 8.04
N LEU A 95 -11.72 -6.35 8.16
CA LEU A 95 -11.52 -5.28 9.12
C LEU A 95 -12.18 -3.98 8.67
N THR A 96 -13.47 -3.86 8.96
CA THR A 96 -14.22 -2.61 8.78
C THR A 96 -14.03 -1.74 10.02
N GLY A 97 -13.74 -0.45 9.84
CA GLY A 97 -13.69 0.48 10.97
C GLY A 97 -15.09 0.80 11.51
N ASP A 98 -15.12 1.35 12.71
CA ASP A 98 -16.29 2.08 13.19
C ASP A 98 -16.57 3.31 12.29
N ASP A 99 -17.65 4.05 12.56
CA ASP A 99 -18.04 5.27 11.82
C ASP A 99 -16.99 6.42 11.92
N SER A 100 -15.79 6.15 12.42
CA SER A 100 -14.69 7.10 12.43
C SER A 100 -14.18 7.33 11.01
N ASN A 101 -13.99 8.60 10.62
CA ASN A 101 -13.44 9.00 9.31
C ASN A 101 -11.95 8.61 9.13
N THR A 102 -11.47 7.58 9.82
CA THR A 102 -10.09 7.13 9.73
C THR A 102 -9.97 5.90 8.83
N SER A 103 -9.01 5.93 7.92
CA SER A 103 -8.69 4.79 7.04
C SER A 103 -7.76 3.76 7.70
N ALA A 104 -7.48 3.92 8.98
CA ALA A 104 -6.53 3.10 9.73
C ALA A 104 -7.18 2.53 11.00
N VAL A 105 -6.77 1.32 11.36
CA VAL A 105 -7.17 0.64 12.60
C VAL A 105 -5.92 0.35 13.42
N LYS A 106 -6.02 0.58 14.73
CA LYS A 106 -4.96 0.24 15.69
C LYS A 106 -5.24 -1.14 16.30
N LEU A 107 -4.23 -1.98 16.28
CA LEU A 107 -4.23 -3.31 16.88
C LEU A 107 -3.13 -3.38 17.93
N THR A 108 -3.31 -4.19 18.96
CA THR A 108 -2.17 -4.64 19.77
C THR A 108 -1.28 -5.56 18.96
N MET A 109 -0.03 -5.78 19.38
CA MET A 109 0.86 -6.70 18.69
C MET A 109 0.30 -8.13 18.68
N GLU A 110 -0.37 -8.55 19.75
CA GLU A 110 -0.99 -9.87 19.86
C GLU A 110 -2.15 -10.04 18.88
N GLU A 111 -3.00 -9.02 18.71
CA GLU A 111 -4.10 -9.03 17.73
C GLU A 111 -3.58 -9.06 16.29
N PHE A 112 -2.51 -8.31 16.02
CA PHE A 112 -1.83 -8.31 14.73
C PHE A 112 -1.21 -9.69 14.44
N TYR A 113 -0.48 -10.25 15.42
CA TYR A 113 0.12 -11.58 15.30
C TYR A 113 -0.94 -12.66 15.05
N ALA A 114 -2.04 -12.64 15.81
CA ALA A 114 -3.10 -13.63 15.66
C ALA A 114 -3.70 -13.68 14.23
N GLN A 115 -3.66 -12.56 13.49
CA GLN A 115 -4.23 -12.46 12.16
C GLN A 115 -3.16 -12.57 11.05
N ALA A 116 -1.96 -12.06 11.27
CA ALA A 116 -0.95 -11.90 10.24
C ALA A 116 0.29 -12.80 10.39
N ALA A 117 0.36 -13.66 11.43
CA ALA A 117 1.52 -14.53 11.66
C ALA A 117 1.82 -15.45 10.47
N ASP A 118 0.78 -15.93 9.78
CA ASP A 118 0.88 -16.82 8.62
C ASP A 118 0.84 -16.08 7.26
N ALA A 119 0.89 -14.74 7.26
CA ALA A 119 0.95 -13.96 6.02
C ALA A 119 2.18 -14.34 5.18
N ASP A 120 1.99 -14.45 3.87
CA ASP A 120 3.08 -14.76 2.94
C ASP A 120 4.08 -13.60 2.82
N TYR A 121 3.59 -12.35 2.92
CA TYR A 121 4.38 -11.13 2.79
C TYR A 121 4.02 -10.11 3.86
N LEU A 122 5.04 -9.43 4.39
CA LEU A 122 4.90 -8.25 5.22
C LEU A 122 5.39 -7.02 4.45
N ILE A 123 4.56 -5.97 4.37
CA ILE A 123 4.96 -4.67 3.83
C ILE A 123 4.94 -3.64 4.95
N TYR A 124 6.11 -3.15 5.33
CA TYR A 124 6.25 -2.10 6.31
C TYR A 124 6.06 -0.72 5.66
N ASN A 125 5.18 0.09 6.23
CA ASN A 125 4.88 1.42 5.73
C ASN A 125 5.79 2.48 6.35
N SER A 126 6.85 2.86 5.67
CA SER A 126 7.79 3.87 6.12
C SER A 126 7.38 5.32 5.83
N SER A 127 6.21 5.54 5.24
CA SER A 127 5.71 6.92 5.00
C SER A 127 5.29 7.62 6.29
N ILE A 128 4.98 6.86 7.34
CA ILE A 128 4.54 7.37 8.65
C ILE A 128 5.65 7.23 9.68
N ASP A 129 6.41 6.13 9.62
CA ASP A 129 7.52 5.85 10.53
C ASP A 129 8.85 5.78 9.75
N ASN A 130 9.97 5.64 10.48
CA ASN A 130 11.27 5.49 9.85
C ASN A 130 11.35 4.18 9.05
N PRO A 131 12.07 4.20 7.90
CA PRO A 131 12.27 2.98 7.13
C PRO A 131 13.03 1.93 7.95
N ILE A 132 12.64 0.67 7.78
CA ILE A 132 13.42 -0.47 8.24
C ILE A 132 14.36 -0.89 7.11
N ASN A 133 15.63 -1.15 7.44
CA ASN A 133 16.65 -1.54 6.46
C ASN A 133 17.08 -3.00 6.63
N SER A 134 16.70 -3.61 7.74
CA SER A 134 16.99 -5.01 8.06
C SER A 134 15.84 -5.64 8.82
N VAL A 135 15.77 -6.97 8.79
CA VAL A 135 14.82 -7.73 9.62
C VAL A 135 15.04 -7.41 11.09
N LYS A 136 16.28 -7.17 11.50
CA LYS A 136 16.60 -6.78 12.87
C LYS A 136 15.94 -5.47 13.30
N ASP A 137 15.86 -4.47 12.41
CA ASP A 137 15.16 -3.20 12.72
C ASP A 137 13.67 -3.44 12.99
N LEU A 138 13.07 -4.44 12.35
CA LEU A 138 11.70 -4.86 12.61
C LEU A 138 11.57 -5.58 13.96
N GLU A 139 12.48 -6.51 14.25
CA GLU A 139 12.53 -7.25 15.52
C GLU A 139 12.83 -6.32 16.72
N GLU A 140 13.57 -5.23 16.51
CA GLU A 140 13.79 -4.21 17.54
C GLU A 140 12.52 -3.42 17.89
N LYS A 141 11.51 -3.38 17.01
CA LYS A 141 10.20 -2.80 17.32
C LYS A 141 9.37 -3.71 18.22
N ASP A 142 9.39 -5.01 17.95
CA ASP A 142 8.83 -6.07 18.79
C ASP A 142 9.45 -7.42 18.44
N ALA A 143 9.93 -8.14 19.45
CA ALA A 143 10.60 -9.44 19.26
C ALA A 143 9.67 -10.52 18.68
N LEU A 144 8.34 -10.35 18.78
CA LEU A 144 7.35 -11.28 18.23
C LEU A 144 7.44 -11.37 16.70
N PHE A 145 7.98 -10.35 16.02
CA PHE A 145 8.17 -10.40 14.56
C PHE A 145 9.03 -11.58 14.10
N SER A 146 9.98 -12.06 14.92
CA SER A 146 10.79 -13.24 14.61
C SER A 146 9.95 -14.51 14.38
N ASP A 147 8.72 -14.56 14.87
CA ASP A 147 7.84 -15.71 14.77
C ASP A 147 6.94 -15.70 13.52
N PHE A 148 6.88 -14.56 12.81
CA PHE A 148 6.09 -14.45 11.58
C PHE A 148 6.66 -15.31 10.45
N LYS A 149 5.76 -15.96 9.70
CA LYS A 149 6.12 -16.75 8.52
C LYS A 149 6.94 -15.95 7.51
N ALA A 150 6.47 -14.75 7.16
CA ALA A 150 7.14 -13.90 6.18
C ALA A 150 8.56 -13.50 6.62
N VAL A 151 8.81 -13.31 7.90
CA VAL A 151 10.15 -13.04 8.45
C VAL A 151 11.05 -14.25 8.30
N LYS A 152 10.56 -15.44 8.67
CA LYS A 152 11.30 -16.71 8.56
C LYS A 152 11.63 -17.08 7.11
N GLU A 153 10.76 -16.71 6.17
CA GLU A 153 10.90 -16.97 4.73
C GLU A 153 11.65 -15.86 3.98
N GLY A 154 11.97 -14.75 4.65
CA GLY A 154 12.64 -13.61 4.04
C GLY A 154 11.73 -12.78 3.12
N ASN A 155 10.41 -12.75 3.36
CA ASN A 155 9.42 -12.04 2.57
C ASN A 155 8.98 -10.74 3.25
N VAL A 156 9.95 -9.97 3.74
CA VAL A 156 9.71 -8.65 4.37
C VAL A 156 10.08 -7.55 3.40
N TRP A 157 9.16 -6.64 3.18
CA TRP A 157 9.30 -5.51 2.27
C TRP A 157 9.01 -4.20 2.99
N CYS A 158 9.52 -3.12 2.46
CA CYS A 158 9.30 -1.79 3.00
C CYS A 158 8.97 -0.81 1.88
N THR A 159 8.08 0.15 2.16
CA THR A 159 7.77 1.22 1.21
C THR A 159 8.82 2.32 1.29
N GLY A 160 9.00 3.06 0.20
CA GLY A 160 9.69 4.35 0.24
C GLY A 160 8.87 5.40 1.03
N LYS A 161 9.53 6.47 1.47
CA LYS A 161 8.94 7.54 2.29
C LYS A 161 7.77 8.28 1.63
N TYR A 162 7.65 8.21 0.31
CA TYR A 162 6.74 9.04 -0.48
C TYR A 162 5.46 8.34 -0.92
N LEU A 163 5.12 7.19 -0.33
CA LEU A 163 3.93 6.41 -0.70
C LEU A 163 2.66 7.28 -0.76
N TYR A 164 2.42 8.10 0.24
CA TYR A 164 1.21 8.94 0.30
C TYR A 164 1.27 10.19 -0.57
N GLN A 165 2.44 10.57 -1.04
CA GLN A 165 2.62 11.64 -2.00
C GLN A 165 2.61 11.15 -3.47
N ALA A 166 2.68 9.83 -3.68
CA ALA A 166 2.75 9.19 -4.99
C ALA A 166 1.37 8.74 -5.52
N THR A 167 0.32 9.49 -5.20
CA THR A 167 -1.06 9.17 -5.62
C THR A 167 -1.30 9.37 -7.12
N ASP A 168 -0.40 10.05 -7.78
CA ASP A 168 -0.37 10.24 -9.23
C ASP A 168 0.19 9.03 -9.97
N ILE A 169 1.06 8.23 -9.36
CA ILE A 169 1.76 7.09 -9.96
C ILE A 169 1.41 5.74 -9.31
N VAL A 170 0.15 5.57 -8.91
CA VAL A 170 -0.32 4.34 -8.24
C VAL A 170 -0.18 3.09 -9.12
N GLY A 171 -0.20 3.23 -10.46
CA GLY A 171 0.00 2.12 -11.38
C GLY A 171 1.39 1.50 -11.27
N GLU A 172 2.43 2.30 -11.08
CA GLU A 172 3.78 1.83 -10.81
C GLU A 172 3.87 1.11 -9.46
N LEU A 173 3.21 1.64 -8.44
CA LEU A 173 3.20 1.05 -7.11
C LEU A 173 2.48 -0.32 -7.10
N ILE A 174 1.37 -0.45 -7.83
CA ILE A 174 0.68 -1.72 -8.02
C ILE A 174 1.58 -2.71 -8.78
N THR A 175 2.35 -2.22 -9.76
CA THR A 175 3.32 -3.03 -10.51
C THR A 175 4.42 -3.56 -9.59
N ASP A 176 4.96 -2.74 -8.69
CA ASP A 176 5.94 -3.18 -7.69
C ASP A 176 5.38 -4.29 -6.79
N MET A 177 4.14 -4.13 -6.31
CA MET A 177 3.45 -5.16 -5.52
C MET A 177 3.27 -6.47 -6.33
N ASN A 178 2.93 -6.38 -7.63
CA ASN A 178 2.83 -7.57 -8.48
C ASN A 178 4.19 -8.24 -8.66
N LEU A 179 5.26 -7.48 -8.91
CA LEU A 179 6.62 -8.03 -8.99
C LEU A 179 7.03 -8.74 -7.70
N MET A 180 6.72 -8.15 -6.54
CA MET A 180 6.92 -8.77 -5.23
C MET A 180 6.21 -10.13 -5.14
N LEU A 181 4.91 -10.17 -5.47
CA LEU A 181 4.06 -11.34 -5.34
C LEU A 181 4.44 -12.48 -6.31
N THR A 182 4.97 -12.12 -7.49
CA THR A 182 5.33 -13.07 -8.55
C THR A 182 6.81 -13.47 -8.55
N GLY A 183 7.63 -12.89 -7.66
CA GLY A 183 9.08 -13.09 -7.64
C GLY A 183 9.77 -12.48 -8.87
N GLY A 184 9.26 -11.35 -9.33
CA GLY A 184 9.81 -10.61 -10.47
C GLY A 184 11.13 -9.91 -10.16
N ASP A 185 11.64 -9.17 -11.13
CA ASP A 185 12.93 -8.48 -11.04
C ASP A 185 12.87 -7.27 -10.09
N GLU A 186 13.46 -7.40 -8.90
CA GLU A 186 13.50 -6.34 -7.88
C GLU A 186 14.16 -5.05 -8.40
N SER A 187 15.07 -5.13 -9.38
CA SER A 187 15.74 -3.94 -9.93
C SER A 187 14.82 -3.01 -10.71
N LYS A 188 13.61 -3.46 -11.04
CA LYS A 188 12.57 -2.68 -11.71
C LYS A 188 11.62 -1.99 -10.74
N MET A 189 11.72 -2.31 -9.45
CA MET A 189 10.87 -1.70 -8.43
C MET A 189 11.36 -0.29 -8.08
N THR A 190 10.41 0.61 -7.87
CA THR A 190 10.67 2.02 -7.55
C THR A 190 10.29 2.37 -6.12
N PHE A 191 9.21 1.77 -5.61
CA PHE A 191 8.57 2.15 -4.35
C PHE A 191 8.70 1.10 -3.25
N LEU A 192 8.90 -0.16 -3.62
CA LEU A 192 9.12 -1.24 -2.67
C LEU A 192 10.58 -1.67 -2.72
N TYR A 193 11.12 -1.99 -1.57
CA TYR A 193 12.42 -2.61 -1.46
C TYR A 193 12.38 -3.77 -0.46
N HIS A 194 13.15 -4.80 -0.80
CA HIS A 194 13.27 -6.01 -0.01
C HIS A 194 14.13 -5.74 1.23
N VAL A 195 13.62 -6.07 2.41
CA VAL A 195 14.32 -5.96 3.69
C VAL A 195 15.08 -7.26 3.95
N LYS A 196 16.42 -7.18 4.10
CA LYS A 196 17.30 -8.33 4.25
C LYS A 196 17.93 -8.40 5.64
#